data_afd8f968307cd963aab891644da2e24e
#
_entry.id   afd8f968307cd963aab891644da2e24e
#
_cell.length_a   1.000
_cell.length_b   1.000
_cell.length_c   1.000
_cell.angle_alpha   90.00
_cell.angle_beta   90.00
_cell.angle_gamma   90.00
#
_symmetry.space_group_name_H-M   'P 1'
#
loop_
_entity.id
_entity.type
_entity.pdbx_description
1 polymer ?
#
loop_
_entity_poly.entity_id
_entity_poly.type
_entity_poly.pdbx_seq_one_letter_code
_entity_poly.pdbx_strand_id
1 'polypeptide(L)'
;RIPVLQIGNQVVCDTMLICDVLEHLNPEKTLYPQGQNGLARTVAQWADQQLFPVAMAFNFQPTGAAHVFKDQPPENLKAFVADRQAMRGGAPRMHFADAAASYKSYLRRISNMLDGQNFLLGRAPSVADFAVYHPLWFTRNIVSPLANVLDATPNILAWMDRMAAFGHGQISKSNATESIALCAESVPASSLFGTDNTFQDEHGIALGSQVTITADNF
;
A
#
# COMPACT_ATOMS: atom_id res chain seq x y z
N ARG A 1 -8.77 -9.53 1.58
CA ARG A 1 -7.69 -8.56 1.34
C ARG A 1 -7.10 -8.10 2.67
N ILE A 2 -5.82 -7.86 2.72
CA ILE A 2 -5.06 -7.40 3.88
C ILE A 2 -4.25 -6.14 3.49
N PRO A 3 -4.02 -5.22 4.43
CA PRO A 3 -4.41 -5.24 5.84
C PRO A 3 -5.91 -4.95 6.07
N VAL A 4 -6.35 -5.23 7.29
CA VAL A 4 -7.69 -4.89 7.78
C VAL A 4 -7.51 -4.22 9.15
N LEU A 5 -8.18 -3.10 9.37
CA LEU A 5 -8.25 -2.41 10.66
C LEU A 5 -9.64 -2.67 11.28
N GLN A 6 -9.65 -3.15 12.52
CA GLN A 6 -10.88 -3.29 13.30
C GLN A 6 -10.87 -2.31 14.48
N ILE A 7 -11.97 -1.57 14.65
CA ILE A 7 -12.21 -0.68 15.79
C ILE A 7 -13.60 -1.00 16.33
N GLY A 8 -13.65 -1.70 17.44
CA GLY A 8 -14.92 -2.23 17.95
C GLY A 8 -15.60 -3.11 16.90
N ASN A 9 -16.80 -2.73 16.49
CA ASN A 9 -17.59 -3.43 15.47
C ASN A 9 -17.42 -2.87 14.04
N GLN A 10 -16.56 -1.90 13.85
CA GLN A 10 -16.26 -1.34 12.53
C GLN A 10 -15.02 -2.00 11.95
N VAL A 11 -15.09 -2.39 10.69
CA VAL A 11 -14.01 -3.03 9.95
C VAL A 11 -13.70 -2.21 8.71
N VAL A 12 -12.47 -1.75 8.60
CA VAL A 12 -11.97 -0.92 7.51
C VAL A 12 -10.92 -1.70 6.72
N CYS A 13 -11.07 -1.75 5.43
CA CYS A 13 -10.05 -2.25 4.50
C CYS A 13 -9.73 -1.16 3.48
N ASP A 14 -8.65 -1.35 2.71
CA ASP A 14 -7.96 -0.35 1.93
C ASP A 14 -6.97 0.48 2.75
N THR A 15 -5.70 0.42 2.34
CA THR A 15 -4.60 1.06 3.10
C THR A 15 -4.72 2.57 3.18
N MET A 16 -5.20 3.24 2.12
CA MET A 16 -5.40 4.69 2.15
C MET A 16 -6.48 5.07 3.14
N LEU A 17 -7.62 4.36 3.12
CA LEU A 17 -8.70 4.58 4.07
C LEU A 17 -8.27 4.27 5.51
N ILE A 18 -7.49 3.21 5.72
CA ILE A 18 -6.90 2.90 7.04
C ILE A 18 -6.00 4.04 7.51
N CYS A 19 -5.16 4.60 6.64
CA CYS A 19 -4.32 5.75 6.97
C CYS A 19 -5.16 6.97 7.35
N ASP A 20 -6.27 7.23 6.66
CA ASP A 20 -7.17 8.34 6.99
C ASP A 20 -7.86 8.15 8.36
N VAL A 21 -8.26 6.91 8.68
CA VAL A 21 -8.79 6.59 10.02
C VAL A 21 -7.73 6.80 11.09
N LEU A 22 -6.51 6.33 10.87
CA LEU A 22 -5.40 6.50 11.82
C LEU A 22 -5.03 7.96 12.02
N GLU A 23 -5.06 8.77 10.97
CA GLU A 23 -4.86 10.22 11.03
C GLU A 23 -5.93 10.90 11.88
N HIS A 24 -7.20 10.50 11.70
CA HIS A 24 -8.31 11.03 12.49
C HIS A 24 -8.18 10.66 13.97
N LEU A 25 -7.72 9.44 14.27
CA LEU A 25 -7.55 8.97 15.65
C LEU A 25 -6.33 9.55 16.35
N ASN A 26 -5.28 9.91 15.62
CA ASN A 26 -4.04 10.44 16.19
C ASN A 26 -3.41 11.54 15.30
N PRO A 27 -4.04 12.71 15.22
CA PRO A 27 -3.60 13.80 14.32
C PRO A 27 -2.25 14.41 14.73
N GLU A 28 -1.79 14.20 15.96
CA GLU A 28 -0.48 14.69 16.41
C GLU A 28 0.70 14.00 15.70
N LYS A 29 0.50 12.77 15.23
CA LYS A 29 1.48 11.99 14.49
C LYS A 29 1.08 11.88 13.02
N THR A 30 0.91 13.02 12.39
CA THR A 30 0.35 13.12 11.04
C THR A 30 1.16 12.37 9.98
N LEU A 31 0.44 11.65 9.12
CA LEU A 31 0.94 11.07 7.87
C LEU A 31 0.88 12.08 6.70
N TYR A 32 0.28 13.23 6.93
CA TYR A 32 0.00 14.25 5.91
C TYR A 32 0.63 15.59 6.31
N PRO A 33 1.89 15.85 5.92
CA PRO A 33 2.59 17.07 6.31
C PRO A 33 1.82 18.33 5.92
N GLN A 34 1.81 19.32 6.81
CA GLN A 34 1.10 20.58 6.58
C GLN A 34 1.53 21.24 5.26
N GLY A 35 0.58 21.65 4.47
CA GLY A 35 0.79 22.25 3.15
C GLY A 35 1.19 21.25 2.04
N GLN A 36 1.35 19.96 2.37
CA GLN A 36 1.75 18.92 1.39
C GLN A 36 0.78 17.74 1.34
N ASN A 37 -0.37 17.82 1.99
CA ASN A 37 -1.36 16.73 2.03
C ASN A 37 -1.72 16.23 0.63
N GLY A 38 -2.08 17.14 -0.30
CA GLY A 38 -2.40 16.77 -1.67
C GLY A 38 -1.24 16.08 -2.40
N LEU A 39 -0.01 16.56 -2.21
CA LEU A 39 1.18 15.95 -2.79
C LEU A 39 1.44 14.56 -2.21
N ALA A 40 1.34 14.41 -0.88
CA ALA A 40 1.53 13.12 -0.21
C ALA A 40 0.53 12.08 -0.72
N ARG A 41 -0.75 12.44 -0.86
CA ARG A 41 -1.79 11.56 -1.43
C ARG A 41 -1.54 11.22 -2.89
N THR A 42 -1.11 12.20 -3.70
CA THR A 42 -0.80 11.99 -5.13
C THR A 42 0.37 11.03 -5.30
N VAL A 43 1.45 11.18 -4.52
CA VAL A 43 2.60 10.27 -4.57
C VAL A 43 2.22 8.88 -4.07
N ALA A 44 1.43 8.77 -3.00
CA ALA A 44 0.94 7.48 -2.50
C ALA A 44 0.08 6.76 -3.55
N GLN A 45 -0.88 7.47 -4.16
CA GLN A 45 -1.71 6.92 -5.24
C GLN A 45 -0.87 6.48 -6.45
N TRP A 46 0.12 7.28 -6.86
CA TRP A 46 1.06 6.87 -7.90
C TRP A 46 1.83 5.60 -7.51
N ALA A 47 2.25 5.49 -6.26
CA ALA A 47 2.96 4.31 -5.78
C ALA A 47 2.07 3.06 -5.86
N ASP A 48 0.81 3.15 -5.45
CA ASP A 48 -0.12 2.03 -5.47
C ASP A 48 -0.52 1.62 -6.90
N GLN A 49 -0.77 2.61 -7.78
CA GLN A 49 -1.31 2.34 -9.11
C GLN A 49 -0.26 2.15 -10.19
N GLN A 50 0.94 2.68 -10.02
CA GLN A 50 2.01 2.64 -11.05
C GLN A 50 3.26 1.91 -10.54
N LEU A 51 3.82 2.32 -9.40
CA LEU A 51 5.05 1.72 -8.90
C LEU A 51 4.84 0.26 -8.48
N PHE A 52 3.80 -0.02 -7.72
CA PHE A 52 3.52 -1.36 -7.21
C PHE A 52 3.32 -2.41 -8.33
N PRO A 53 2.46 -2.20 -9.34
CA PRO A 53 2.29 -3.16 -10.42
C PRO A 53 3.59 -3.41 -11.21
N VAL A 54 4.37 -2.36 -11.45
CA VAL A 54 5.66 -2.46 -12.16
C VAL A 54 6.68 -3.21 -11.31
N ALA A 55 6.81 -2.90 -10.03
CA ALA A 55 7.70 -3.61 -9.10
C ALA A 55 7.31 -5.08 -8.99
N MET A 56 6.01 -5.40 -8.90
CA MET A 56 5.54 -6.79 -8.84
C MET A 56 5.78 -7.53 -10.16
N ALA A 57 5.56 -6.90 -11.31
CA ALA A 57 5.89 -7.50 -12.60
C ALA A 57 7.39 -7.79 -12.73
N PHE A 58 8.25 -6.90 -12.24
CA PHE A 58 9.71 -7.12 -12.15
C PHE A 58 10.05 -8.25 -11.17
N ASN A 59 9.47 -8.27 -9.98
CA ASN A 59 9.78 -9.23 -8.93
C ASN A 59 9.31 -10.66 -9.27
N PHE A 60 8.19 -10.81 -9.96
CA PHE A 60 7.64 -12.12 -10.37
C PHE A 60 8.07 -12.57 -11.76
N GLN A 61 9.20 -12.06 -12.28
CA GLN A 61 9.89 -12.69 -13.39
C GLN A 61 10.40 -14.10 -12.98
N PRO A 62 10.78 -14.99 -13.93
CA PRO A 62 11.09 -16.39 -13.61
C PRO A 62 12.04 -16.59 -12.42
N THR A 63 13.12 -15.81 -12.35
CA THR A 63 14.11 -15.89 -11.24
C THR A 63 13.48 -15.54 -9.90
N GLY A 64 12.71 -14.47 -9.84
CA GLY A 64 12.10 -14.04 -8.60
C GLY A 64 10.95 -14.97 -8.17
N ALA A 65 10.10 -15.40 -9.10
CA ALA A 65 9.04 -16.37 -8.82
C ALA A 65 9.62 -17.69 -8.29
N ALA A 66 10.67 -18.21 -8.91
CA ALA A 66 11.36 -19.41 -8.45
C ALA A 66 11.89 -19.24 -7.01
N HIS A 67 12.42 -18.06 -6.68
CA HIS A 67 12.92 -17.79 -5.33
C HIS A 67 11.77 -17.69 -4.29
N VAL A 68 10.71 -16.97 -4.59
CA VAL A 68 9.57 -16.78 -3.66
C VAL A 68 8.86 -18.09 -3.33
N PHE A 69 8.76 -18.99 -4.32
CA PHE A 69 8.04 -20.26 -4.18
C PHE A 69 8.95 -21.48 -3.98
N LYS A 70 10.27 -21.31 -3.77
CA LYS A 70 11.25 -22.39 -3.67
C LYS A 70 10.91 -23.47 -2.64
N ASP A 71 10.33 -23.07 -1.51
CA ASP A 71 9.99 -23.96 -0.39
C ASP A 71 8.46 -24.22 -0.31
N GLN A 72 7.72 -23.88 -1.37
CA GLN A 72 6.26 -24.02 -1.42
C GLN A 72 5.87 -25.21 -2.32
N PRO A 73 4.78 -25.92 -1.99
CA PRO A 73 4.21 -26.90 -2.90
C PRO A 73 3.87 -26.27 -4.27
N PRO A 74 4.07 -26.99 -5.39
CA PRO A 74 3.82 -26.46 -6.74
C PRO A 74 2.38 -25.96 -6.96
N GLU A 75 1.41 -26.53 -6.25
CA GLU A 75 0.00 -26.11 -6.25
C GLU A 75 -0.18 -24.69 -5.74
N ASN A 76 0.64 -24.21 -4.79
CA ASN A 76 0.57 -22.85 -4.27
C ASN A 76 0.93 -21.82 -5.34
N LEU A 77 1.96 -22.09 -6.16
CA LEU A 77 2.28 -21.23 -7.30
C LEU A 77 1.13 -21.21 -8.33
N LYS A 78 0.53 -22.38 -8.63
CA LYS A 78 -0.60 -22.45 -9.56
C LYS A 78 -1.80 -21.67 -9.04
N ALA A 79 -2.14 -21.83 -7.76
CA ALA A 79 -3.23 -21.09 -7.10
C ALA A 79 -2.96 -19.59 -7.12
N PHE A 80 -1.74 -19.15 -6.79
CA PHE A 80 -1.34 -17.74 -6.83
C PHE A 80 -1.48 -17.14 -8.24
N VAL A 81 -1.00 -17.86 -9.27
CA VAL A 81 -1.11 -17.39 -10.67
C VAL A 81 -2.56 -17.27 -11.10
N ALA A 82 -3.42 -18.26 -10.78
CA ALA A 82 -4.84 -18.26 -11.10
C ALA A 82 -5.57 -17.11 -10.43
N ASP A 83 -5.33 -16.89 -9.13
CA ASP A 83 -5.90 -15.77 -8.35
C ASP A 83 -5.53 -14.40 -8.96
N ARG A 84 -4.24 -14.19 -9.27
CA ARG A 84 -3.76 -12.94 -9.89
C ARG A 84 -4.30 -12.75 -11.31
N GLN A 85 -4.52 -13.82 -12.05
CA GLN A 85 -5.15 -13.75 -13.37
C GLN A 85 -6.62 -13.34 -13.26
N ALA A 86 -7.35 -13.91 -12.32
CA ALA A 86 -8.75 -13.53 -12.05
C ALA A 86 -8.86 -12.05 -11.64
N MET A 87 -7.97 -11.57 -10.76
CA MET A 87 -7.94 -10.16 -10.34
C MET A 87 -7.67 -9.17 -11.48
N ARG A 88 -6.91 -9.56 -12.51
CA ARG A 88 -6.63 -8.69 -13.66
C ARG A 88 -7.80 -8.50 -14.61
N GLY A 89 -8.83 -9.33 -14.54
CA GLY A 89 -10.02 -9.17 -15.37
C GLY A 89 -9.75 -9.14 -16.89
N GLY A 90 -8.68 -9.80 -17.35
CA GLY A 90 -8.29 -9.80 -18.78
C GLY A 90 -7.29 -8.72 -19.18
N ALA A 91 -6.87 -7.84 -18.28
CA ALA A 91 -5.81 -6.87 -18.59
C ALA A 91 -4.49 -7.58 -18.99
N PRO A 92 -3.77 -7.07 -20.00
CA PRO A 92 -2.53 -7.69 -20.46
C PRO A 92 -1.46 -7.67 -19.37
N ARG A 93 -0.66 -8.72 -19.31
CA ARG A 93 0.48 -8.77 -18.42
C ARG A 93 1.61 -7.91 -18.97
N MET A 94 2.19 -7.06 -18.14
CA MET A 94 3.38 -6.30 -18.51
C MET A 94 4.55 -7.24 -18.84
N HIS A 95 5.26 -6.98 -19.93
CA HIS A 95 6.43 -7.73 -20.30
C HIS A 95 7.59 -7.46 -19.31
N PHE A 96 8.39 -8.49 -18.97
CA PHE A 96 9.43 -8.35 -17.94
C PHE A 96 10.50 -7.30 -18.27
N ALA A 97 10.89 -7.17 -19.55
CA ALA A 97 11.85 -6.16 -19.98
C ALA A 97 11.30 -4.74 -19.78
N ASP A 98 10.02 -4.53 -20.09
CA ASP A 98 9.35 -3.24 -19.90
C ASP A 98 9.19 -2.92 -18.42
N ALA A 99 8.85 -3.93 -17.60
CA ALA A 99 8.81 -3.80 -16.15
C ALA A 99 10.17 -3.41 -15.57
N ALA A 100 11.26 -4.04 -16.03
CA ALA A 100 12.61 -3.74 -15.58
C ALA A 100 13.04 -2.31 -15.95
N ALA A 101 12.75 -1.87 -17.17
CA ALA A 101 13.04 -0.52 -17.64
C ALA A 101 12.25 0.54 -16.86
N SER A 102 10.94 0.32 -16.69
CA SER A 102 10.05 1.21 -15.94
C SER A 102 10.45 1.28 -14.47
N TYR A 103 10.75 0.15 -13.84
CA TYR A 103 11.15 0.09 -12.43
C TYR A 103 12.43 0.88 -12.20
N LYS A 104 13.47 0.68 -13.02
CA LYS A 104 14.71 1.48 -12.96
C LYS A 104 14.45 2.98 -13.16
N SER A 105 13.51 3.36 -14.04
CA SER A 105 13.12 4.74 -14.23
C SER A 105 12.44 5.31 -12.98
N TYR A 106 11.55 4.54 -12.33
CA TYR A 106 10.89 4.94 -11.10
C TYR A 106 11.86 5.05 -9.93
N LEU A 107 12.81 4.12 -9.81
CA LEU A 107 13.88 4.22 -8.79
C LEU A 107 14.70 5.51 -8.96
N ARG A 108 15.04 5.93 -10.18
CA ARG A 108 15.72 7.22 -10.41
C ARG A 108 14.87 8.42 -9.96
N ARG A 109 13.54 8.40 -10.20
CA ARG A 109 12.64 9.46 -9.73
C ARG A 109 12.58 9.52 -8.21
N ILE A 110 12.45 8.37 -7.56
CA ILE A 110 12.46 8.27 -6.10
C ILE A 110 13.81 8.77 -5.54
N SER A 111 14.92 8.35 -6.15
CA SER A 111 16.25 8.83 -5.80
C SER A 111 16.37 10.37 -5.89
N ASN A 112 15.81 10.97 -6.96
CA ASN A 112 15.81 12.42 -7.10
C ASN A 112 14.92 13.12 -6.05
N MET A 113 13.81 12.51 -5.64
CA MET A 113 12.98 13.04 -4.55
C MET A 113 13.71 13.02 -3.21
N LEU A 114 14.62 12.07 -3.02
CA LEU A 114 15.43 11.91 -1.80
C LEU A 114 16.73 12.73 -1.81
N ASP A 115 16.98 13.50 -2.88
CA ASP A 115 18.19 14.30 -2.96
C ASP A 115 18.15 15.42 -1.90
N GLY A 116 19.10 15.37 -0.94
CA GLY A 116 19.15 16.29 0.18
C GLY A 116 18.00 16.16 1.19
N GLN A 117 17.16 15.11 1.09
CA GLN A 117 16.00 14.90 1.95
C GLN A 117 16.11 13.61 2.78
N ASN A 118 15.53 13.63 3.98
CA ASN A 118 15.44 12.43 4.80
C ASN A 118 14.31 11.48 4.36
N PHE A 119 13.22 12.06 3.89
CA PHE A 119 12.01 11.38 3.42
C PHE A 119 11.54 12.02 2.11
N LEU A 120 10.63 11.37 1.39
CA LEU A 120 10.21 11.78 0.04
C LEU A 120 9.69 13.20 -0.05
N LEU A 121 9.05 13.71 1.01
CA LEU A 121 8.48 15.06 1.06
C LEU A 121 9.16 15.95 2.11
N GLY A 122 10.36 15.62 2.56
CA GLY A 122 11.11 16.48 3.46
C GLY A 122 11.73 15.79 4.67
N ARG A 123 11.50 16.37 5.87
CA ARG A 123 12.20 15.95 7.10
C ARG A 123 11.48 14.84 7.87
N ALA A 124 10.18 14.70 7.71
CA ALA A 124 9.33 13.72 8.39
C ALA A 124 8.74 12.75 7.37
N PRO A 125 8.46 11.48 7.77
CA PRO A 125 7.80 10.51 6.91
C PRO A 125 6.34 10.93 6.68
N SER A 126 5.80 10.52 5.54
CA SER A 126 4.43 10.75 5.14
C SER A 126 3.81 9.47 4.59
N VAL A 127 2.51 9.50 4.29
CA VAL A 127 1.85 8.37 3.60
C VAL A 127 2.55 8.00 2.29
N ALA A 128 3.17 8.98 1.60
CA ALA A 128 3.95 8.74 0.40
C ALA A 128 5.15 7.81 0.65
N ASP A 129 5.86 8.00 1.77
CA ASP A 129 7.00 7.17 2.15
C ASP A 129 6.57 5.72 2.39
N PHE A 130 5.47 5.50 3.09
CA PHE A 130 4.97 4.15 3.37
C PHE A 130 4.49 3.44 2.09
N ALA A 131 3.76 4.15 1.21
CA ALA A 131 3.28 3.59 -0.04
C ALA A 131 4.45 3.22 -1.00
N VAL A 132 5.47 4.06 -1.08
CA VAL A 132 6.67 3.79 -1.91
C VAL A 132 7.56 2.71 -1.28
N TYR A 133 7.68 2.68 0.05
CA TYR A 133 8.56 1.75 0.74
C TYR A 133 8.19 0.28 0.53
N HIS A 134 6.94 -0.05 0.60
CA HIS A 134 6.49 -1.45 0.63
C HIS A 134 6.85 -2.26 -0.65
N PRO A 135 6.68 -1.78 -1.90
CA PRO A 135 7.12 -2.53 -3.07
C PRO A 135 8.65 -2.65 -3.17
N LEU A 136 9.41 -1.64 -2.71
CA LEU A 136 10.86 -1.70 -2.66
C LEU A 136 11.36 -2.66 -1.57
N TRP A 137 10.70 -2.66 -0.42
CA TRP A 137 10.96 -3.62 0.66
C TRP A 137 10.77 -5.06 0.16
N PHE A 138 9.71 -5.33 -0.58
CA PHE A 138 9.48 -6.65 -1.17
C PHE A 138 10.62 -7.05 -2.10
N THR A 139 11.07 -6.15 -2.96
CA THR A 139 12.24 -6.39 -3.83
C THR A 139 13.49 -6.70 -3.02
N ARG A 140 13.79 -5.88 -2.00
CA ARG A 140 15.02 -5.99 -1.22
C ARG A 140 15.06 -7.23 -0.33
N ASN A 141 13.95 -7.52 0.37
CA ASN A 141 13.95 -8.50 1.46
C ASN A 141 13.32 -9.84 1.08
N ILE A 142 12.37 -9.85 0.14
CA ILE A 142 11.67 -11.07 -0.25
C ILE A 142 12.25 -11.65 -1.54
N VAL A 143 12.67 -10.81 -2.48
CA VAL A 143 13.18 -11.25 -3.78
C VAL A 143 14.67 -10.94 -3.89
N SER A 144 15.46 -11.37 -2.90
CA SER A 144 16.88 -11.07 -2.78
C SER A 144 17.73 -11.31 -4.04
N PRO A 145 17.47 -12.29 -4.92
CA PRO A 145 18.23 -12.46 -6.16
C PRO A 145 18.08 -11.30 -7.15
N LEU A 146 17.06 -10.44 -6.98
CA LEU A 146 16.80 -9.28 -7.83
C LEU A 146 17.07 -7.94 -7.11
N ALA A 147 17.50 -7.98 -5.85
CA ALA A 147 17.70 -6.79 -5.02
C ALA A 147 18.78 -5.85 -5.57
N ASN A 148 19.72 -6.36 -6.37
CA ASN A 148 20.78 -5.57 -7.01
C ASN A 148 20.25 -4.46 -7.94
N VAL A 149 18.98 -4.47 -8.31
CA VAL A 149 18.35 -3.36 -9.05
C VAL A 149 18.41 -2.04 -8.27
N LEU A 150 18.51 -2.11 -6.94
CA LEU A 150 18.58 -0.97 -6.01
C LEU A 150 20.00 -0.40 -5.85
N ASP A 151 21.05 -1.13 -6.25
CA ASP A 151 22.44 -0.75 -5.99
C ASP A 151 22.84 0.57 -6.67
N ALA A 152 22.20 0.91 -7.79
CA ALA A 152 22.44 2.16 -8.50
C ALA A 152 21.86 3.41 -7.79
N THR A 153 21.13 3.23 -6.69
CA THR A 153 20.44 4.29 -5.95
C THR A 153 20.70 4.19 -4.44
N PRO A 154 21.94 4.47 -3.98
CA PRO A 154 22.35 4.29 -2.58
C PRO A 154 21.54 5.15 -1.59
N ASN A 155 21.05 6.31 -2.00
CA ASN A 155 20.18 7.15 -1.17
C ASN A 155 18.81 6.50 -0.92
N ILE A 156 18.29 5.70 -1.86
CA ILE A 156 17.09 4.88 -1.63
C ILE A 156 17.38 3.82 -0.55
N LEU A 157 18.52 3.13 -0.63
CA LEU A 157 18.88 2.13 0.38
C LEU A 157 18.99 2.76 1.77
N ALA A 158 19.64 3.92 1.89
CA ALA A 158 19.74 4.66 3.14
C ALA A 158 18.37 5.14 3.66
N TRP A 159 17.45 5.55 2.76
CA TRP A 159 16.08 5.89 3.13
C TRP A 159 15.29 4.64 3.56
N MET A 160 15.45 3.53 2.87
CA MET A 160 14.82 2.26 3.27
C MET A 160 15.25 1.81 4.67
N ASP A 161 16.52 2.02 5.04
CA ASP A 161 16.99 1.73 6.38
C ASP A 161 16.35 2.64 7.43
N ARG A 162 16.15 3.93 7.13
CA ARG A 162 15.38 4.84 8.01
C ARG A 162 13.93 4.42 8.16
N MET A 163 13.28 4.00 7.08
CA MET A 163 11.91 3.47 7.14
C MET A 163 11.82 2.20 7.97
N ALA A 164 12.76 1.26 7.79
CA ALA A 164 12.82 0.04 8.56
C ALA A 164 13.01 0.29 10.07
N ALA A 165 13.71 1.37 10.44
CA ALA A 165 13.97 1.72 11.84
C ALA A 165 12.71 2.10 12.64
N PHE A 166 11.57 2.43 11.99
CA PHE A 166 10.29 2.61 12.69
C PHE A 166 9.79 1.33 13.35
N GLY A 167 10.20 0.17 12.85
CA GLY A 167 9.80 -1.12 13.37
C GLY A 167 8.28 -1.36 13.28
N HIS A 168 7.78 -2.18 14.19
CA HIS A 168 6.36 -2.60 14.21
C HIS A 168 5.65 -2.23 15.52
N GLY A 169 6.28 -1.40 16.36
CA GLY A 169 5.72 -1.04 17.66
C GLY A 169 5.57 -2.23 18.61
N GLN A 170 4.55 -2.15 19.46
CA GLN A 170 4.22 -3.26 20.37
C GLN A 170 3.13 -4.13 19.74
N ILE A 171 3.44 -5.42 19.55
CA ILE A 171 2.54 -6.37 18.94
C ILE A 171 1.91 -7.23 20.03
N SER A 172 0.59 -7.26 20.11
CA SER A 172 -0.18 -8.23 20.87
C SER A 172 -0.79 -9.25 19.91
N LYS A 173 -0.64 -10.53 20.23
CA LYS A 173 -1.25 -11.62 19.44
C LYS A 173 -2.74 -11.71 19.77
N SER A 174 -3.56 -11.84 18.74
CA SER A 174 -4.98 -12.15 18.82
C SER A 174 -5.35 -13.16 17.73
N ASN A 175 -6.57 -13.64 17.74
CA ASN A 175 -7.09 -14.59 16.76
C ASN A 175 -8.46 -14.16 16.25
N ALA A 176 -8.94 -14.82 15.19
CA ALA A 176 -10.21 -14.47 14.56
C ALA A 176 -11.41 -14.60 15.51
N THR A 177 -11.40 -15.57 16.40
CA THR A 177 -12.50 -15.78 17.39
C THR A 177 -12.58 -14.61 18.35
N GLU A 178 -11.45 -14.16 18.89
CA GLU A 178 -11.39 -12.98 19.77
C GLU A 178 -11.85 -11.71 19.04
N SER A 179 -11.42 -11.52 17.80
CA SER A 179 -11.84 -10.36 16.99
C SER A 179 -13.35 -10.36 16.72
N ILE A 180 -13.93 -11.51 16.44
CA ILE A 180 -15.40 -11.65 16.24
C ILE A 180 -16.15 -11.39 17.54
N ALA A 181 -15.68 -11.90 18.68
CA ALA A 181 -16.28 -11.68 19.99
C ALA A 181 -16.25 -10.17 20.34
N LEU A 182 -15.10 -9.50 20.17
CA LEU A 182 -14.96 -8.07 20.36
C LEU A 182 -15.96 -7.28 19.51
N CYS A 183 -16.14 -7.67 18.24
CA CYS A 183 -17.09 -7.05 17.34
C CYS A 183 -18.53 -7.19 17.86
N ALA A 184 -18.91 -8.38 18.34
CA ALA A 184 -20.24 -8.67 18.83
C ALA A 184 -20.58 -7.95 20.15
N GLU A 185 -19.58 -7.77 21.02
CA GLU A 185 -19.72 -7.10 22.31
C GLU A 185 -19.66 -5.57 22.24
N SER A 186 -19.16 -5.03 21.11
CA SER A 186 -18.96 -3.58 20.94
C SER A 186 -20.27 -2.88 20.62
N VAL A 187 -20.50 -1.74 21.28
CA VAL A 187 -21.60 -0.83 20.91
C VAL A 187 -21.25 -0.19 19.55
N PRO A 188 -22.22 -0.06 18.63
CA PRO A 188 -21.99 0.65 17.38
C PRO A 188 -21.47 2.05 17.64
N ALA A 189 -20.26 2.32 17.16
CA ALA A 189 -19.67 3.66 17.25
C ALA A 189 -20.40 4.58 16.26
N SER A 190 -20.49 5.87 16.61
CA SER A 190 -20.72 6.91 15.61
C SER A 190 -19.65 6.86 14.53
N SER A 191 -19.94 7.40 13.35
CA SER A 191 -19.01 7.41 12.21
C SER A 191 -17.55 7.64 12.63
N LEU A 192 -16.62 6.82 12.12
CA LEU A 192 -15.16 7.03 12.26
C LEU A 192 -14.68 8.31 11.57
N PHE A 193 -15.48 8.86 10.70
CA PHE A 193 -15.25 10.13 10.02
C PHE A 193 -16.36 11.10 10.37
N GLY A 194 -15.99 12.37 10.51
CA GLY A 194 -16.99 13.44 10.59
C GLY A 194 -17.85 13.44 9.32
N THR A 195 -19.12 13.77 9.46
CA THR A 195 -19.99 14.02 8.31
C THR A 195 -19.51 15.28 7.61
N ASP A 196 -19.06 15.17 6.36
CA ASP A 196 -18.95 16.33 5.49
C ASP A 196 -20.37 16.77 5.13
N ASN A 197 -20.79 17.91 5.69
CA ASN A 197 -22.12 18.46 5.41
C ASN A 197 -22.19 19.20 4.07
N THR A 198 -21.10 19.23 3.33
CA THR A 198 -21.04 19.81 1.99
C THR A 198 -21.44 18.76 0.97
N PHE A 199 -22.71 18.73 0.60
CA PHE A 199 -23.19 17.88 -0.46
C PHE A 199 -22.98 18.56 -1.82
N GLN A 200 -22.32 17.86 -2.74
CA GLN A 200 -22.15 18.28 -4.14
C GLN A 200 -22.75 17.21 -5.05
N ASP A 201 -23.82 17.57 -5.74
CA ASP A 201 -24.50 16.69 -6.70
C ASP A 201 -23.93 16.87 -8.10
N GLU A 202 -22.70 16.38 -8.32
CA GLU A 202 -22.06 16.41 -9.65
C GLU A 202 -22.66 15.35 -10.60
N HIS A 203 -23.37 14.37 -10.09
CA HIS A 203 -23.86 13.22 -10.84
C HIS A 203 -25.39 13.18 -11.01
N GLY A 204 -26.10 14.18 -10.52
CA GLY A 204 -27.55 14.24 -10.54
C GLY A 204 -28.21 13.19 -9.62
N ILE A 205 -27.52 12.81 -8.54
CA ILE A 205 -28.01 11.86 -7.53
C ILE A 205 -28.43 12.64 -6.30
N ALA A 206 -29.75 12.73 -6.06
CA ALA A 206 -30.27 13.48 -4.93
C ALA A 206 -29.85 12.88 -3.58
N LEU A 207 -29.57 13.76 -2.60
CA LEU A 207 -29.25 13.33 -1.23
C LEU A 207 -30.40 12.47 -0.67
N GLY A 208 -30.04 11.30 -0.11
CA GLY A 208 -31.01 10.32 0.40
C GLY A 208 -31.45 9.27 -0.63
N SER A 209 -31.00 9.35 -1.89
CA SER A 209 -31.24 8.31 -2.89
C SER A 209 -30.56 7.00 -2.48
N GLN A 210 -31.20 5.88 -2.80
CA GLN A 210 -30.56 4.57 -2.67
C GLN A 210 -29.58 4.36 -3.81
N VAL A 211 -28.36 3.99 -3.45
CA VAL A 211 -27.27 3.74 -4.40
C VAL A 211 -26.61 2.39 -4.11
N THR A 212 -26.01 1.78 -5.12
CA THR A 212 -25.16 0.61 -4.95
C THR A 212 -23.72 1.04 -5.00
N ILE A 213 -22.95 0.71 -3.96
CA ILE A 213 -21.51 0.94 -3.90
C ILE A 213 -20.82 -0.41 -4.12
N THR A 214 -19.96 -0.48 -5.11
CA THR A 214 -19.14 -1.67 -5.41
C THR A 214 -17.66 -1.30 -5.36
N ALA A 215 -16.82 -2.25 -4.95
CA ALA A 215 -15.39 -2.07 -5.03
C ALA A 215 -14.96 -2.03 -6.50
N ASP A 216 -14.03 -1.14 -6.83
CA ASP A 216 -13.33 -1.20 -8.11
C ASP A 216 -12.54 -2.50 -8.21
N ASN A 217 -12.62 -3.12 -9.38
CA ASN A 217 -11.85 -4.33 -9.68
C ASN A 217 -10.47 -3.91 -10.16
N PHE A 218 -9.54 -3.79 -9.24
CA PHE A 218 -8.12 -3.66 -9.52
C PHE A 218 -7.40 -4.98 -9.31
#